data_3dfbfa7d1fab548b34bc70dcef79c604
#
_entry.id   3dfbfa7d1fab548b34bc70dcef79c604
#
_cell.length_a   1.000
_cell.length_b   1.000
_cell.length_c   1.000
_cell.angle_alpha   90.00
_cell.angle_beta   90.00
_cell.angle_gamma   90.00
#
_symmetry.space_group_name_H-M   'P 1'
#
loop_
_entity.id
_entity.type
_entity.pdbx_description
1 polymer ?
#
loop_
_entity_poly.entity_id
_entity_poly.type
_entity_poly.pdbx_seq_one_letter_code
_entity_poly.pdbx_strand_id
1 'polypeptide(L)'
;MRTITESECNPRGSAPPRPSLRGAGSPPGTLTAVPQADQTSPESFPGPPRPARVVPVPLAELARLLDADASATGSGAAPQGGEAADPGVSVTGITHDSRAVRPGDIYAALPGARLHGADFVEQAQSLGAAAVLTDPGGTARGEATGLPVLTVPDPRGRMGELAATIYGTPGDDLLQIGITGTSGKTTTAYLVDGGLRKAAEKGEPRAAGAADGGGLTGLIGTVESRIGDERIKSERTTPEATDLQALFGVMRERGVGSVTMEVSSHALVLGRVDGCVFDVAVFNNLSPEHLDFHPDMEDYFQAKRQLFTPERSRAAVVNFDDEYGFRLLTELRGEGFPVTTFSAEGHPDADWRARDVEVGPLGSTFTAVGPDGREVLAAAPLAGPFNVANALAALTALVVAGIDPSTAAEGIGTVPGVPGRLQRVDAGQDYLAIVDYAHKPDAVESVLYAVRKVTEGAVHAVLGCGGDRDPHKRPGMGAALARLSDTAVLTSDNPRSEDPLAILATMLRGASEVPAYERGTVLLEEDRAAAIRAAVGRAGPGDTVLVLGKGHEQGQDIAGVVRPFDDVQVLHDAIRARAAEQAAAAPAAPPSPSPVSASDPLSSSSPSVEHHRTDNQKR
;
A
#
# COMPACT_ATOMS: atom_id res chain seq x y z
N MET A 1 -29.75 -37.68 27.33
CA MET A 1 -31.04 -38.37 27.31
C MET A 1 -32.04 -37.54 26.52
N ARG A 2 -32.43 -38.04 25.44
CA ARG A 2 -33.49 -37.93 24.45
C ARG A 2 -33.05 -37.41 23.09
N THR A 3 -32.81 -38.38 22.26
CA THR A 3 -32.90 -38.46 20.80
C THR A 3 -34.32 -38.19 20.32
N ILE A 4 -34.50 -37.47 19.21
CA ILE A 4 -35.59 -37.74 18.25
C ILE A 4 -35.10 -37.43 16.85
N THR A 5 -35.40 -38.34 15.96
CA THR A 5 -35.04 -38.66 14.59
C THR A 5 -35.79 -37.86 13.52
N GLU A 6 -35.18 -37.81 12.36
CA GLU A 6 -35.62 -37.64 10.96
C GLU A 6 -37.15 -37.70 10.62
N SER A 7 -37.54 -36.87 9.62
CA SER A 7 -38.15 -37.38 8.37
C SER A 7 -38.42 -36.29 7.34
N GLU A 8 -37.90 -36.51 6.15
CA GLU A 8 -38.38 -36.30 4.77
C GLU A 8 -39.59 -35.39 4.50
N CYS A 9 -39.45 -34.48 3.52
CA CYS A 9 -40.28 -34.45 2.31
C CYS A 9 -39.81 -33.39 1.28
N ASN A 10 -39.52 -33.89 0.07
CA ASN A 10 -39.51 -33.12 -1.19
C ASN A 10 -40.87 -33.37 -1.87
N PRO A 11 -41.49 -32.40 -2.58
CA PRO A 11 -41.47 -32.52 -4.03
C PRO A 11 -41.48 -31.20 -4.86
N ARG A 12 -40.81 -31.27 -5.97
CA ARG A 12 -41.00 -30.69 -7.30
C ARG A 12 -42.19 -29.72 -7.54
N GLY A 13 -41.89 -28.56 -8.16
CA GLY A 13 -42.82 -27.65 -8.79
C GLY A 13 -42.20 -26.88 -9.93
N SER A 14 -42.69 -27.13 -11.12
CA SER A 14 -42.33 -26.71 -12.49
C SER A 14 -42.40 -25.22 -12.77
N ALA A 15 -41.52 -24.76 -13.67
CA ALA A 15 -41.52 -23.42 -14.30
C ALA A 15 -42.57 -23.31 -15.42
N PRO A 16 -43.15 -22.10 -15.67
CA PRO A 16 -43.93 -21.82 -16.88
C PRO A 16 -43.11 -21.04 -17.93
N PRO A 17 -43.59 -21.01 -19.21
CA PRO A 17 -42.80 -20.70 -20.41
C PRO A 17 -42.80 -19.21 -20.82
N ARG A 18 -41.80 -18.85 -21.61
CA ARG A 18 -41.68 -17.54 -22.28
C ARG A 18 -42.59 -17.41 -23.50
N PRO A 19 -43.14 -16.23 -23.79
CA PRO A 19 -43.78 -15.96 -25.09
C PRO A 19 -42.78 -15.44 -26.13
N SER A 20 -42.92 -15.97 -27.34
CA SER A 20 -42.29 -15.58 -28.57
C SER A 20 -43.00 -14.38 -29.20
N LEU A 21 -42.25 -13.42 -29.79
CA LEU A 21 -42.79 -12.54 -30.82
C LEU A 21 -41.84 -12.50 -32.02
N ARG A 22 -42.40 -12.83 -33.17
CA ARG A 22 -41.82 -12.78 -34.54
C ARG A 22 -42.15 -11.45 -35.22
N GLY A 23 -41.33 -11.08 -36.18
CA GLY A 23 -41.66 -10.19 -37.29
C GLY A 23 -40.60 -9.14 -37.57
N ALA A 24 -39.77 -9.29 -38.53
CA ALA A 24 -39.76 -9.17 -39.98
C ALA A 24 -39.16 -7.80 -40.42
N GLY A 25 -38.13 -7.85 -41.28
CA GLY A 25 -37.73 -6.74 -42.15
C GLY A 25 -36.21 -6.57 -42.37
N SER A 26 -35.67 -7.23 -43.41
CA SER A 26 -34.36 -6.90 -44.06
C SER A 26 -34.61 -6.04 -45.30
N PRO A 27 -33.64 -5.55 -46.08
CA PRO A 27 -32.16 -5.59 -46.13
C PRO A 27 -31.52 -4.25 -46.62
N PRO A 28 -30.36 -4.14 -47.27
CA PRO A 28 -29.00 -4.64 -47.05
C PRO A 28 -27.92 -3.51 -47.07
N GLY A 29 -26.76 -3.80 -46.54
CA GLY A 29 -25.55 -2.99 -46.74
C GLY A 29 -24.32 -3.82 -46.45
N THR A 30 -23.68 -4.31 -47.49
CA THR A 30 -22.38 -5.00 -47.51
C THR A 30 -21.27 -4.10 -46.97
N LEU A 31 -20.65 -4.47 -45.85
CA LEU A 31 -19.34 -4.01 -45.47
C LEU A 31 -18.43 -5.22 -45.28
N THR A 32 -17.37 -5.21 -46.03
CA THR A 32 -16.28 -6.17 -46.10
C THR A 32 -15.71 -6.47 -44.73
N ALA A 33 -15.69 -7.75 -44.37
CA ALA A 33 -15.05 -8.27 -43.17
C ALA A 33 -13.53 -8.05 -43.23
N VAL A 34 -13.00 -7.31 -42.24
CA VAL A 34 -11.60 -7.32 -41.89
C VAL A 34 -11.35 -8.63 -41.11
N PRO A 35 -10.26 -9.38 -41.37
CA PRO A 35 -9.99 -10.60 -40.64
C PRO A 35 -9.76 -10.25 -39.16
N GLN A 36 -10.59 -10.78 -38.25
CA GLN A 36 -10.29 -10.79 -36.82
C GLN A 36 -9.04 -11.63 -36.62
N ALA A 37 -7.98 -10.96 -36.18
CA ALA A 37 -6.85 -11.65 -35.59
C ALA A 37 -7.35 -12.44 -34.37
N ASP A 38 -6.99 -13.68 -34.34
CA ASP A 38 -7.26 -14.65 -33.27
C ASP A 38 -6.73 -14.07 -31.95
N GLN A 39 -7.59 -13.43 -31.16
CA GLN A 39 -7.30 -13.05 -29.79
C GLN A 39 -7.61 -14.26 -28.92
N THR A 40 -6.66 -15.20 -28.86
CA THR A 40 -6.56 -16.10 -27.71
C THR A 40 -6.26 -15.22 -26.51
N SER A 41 -7.28 -14.95 -25.70
CA SER A 41 -7.10 -14.33 -24.38
C SER A 41 -6.07 -15.15 -23.62
N PRO A 42 -5.02 -14.53 -23.04
CA PRO A 42 -4.09 -15.27 -22.21
C PRO A 42 -4.88 -15.94 -21.11
N GLU A 43 -4.75 -17.25 -20.97
CA GLU A 43 -5.33 -18.01 -19.87
C GLU A 43 -4.95 -17.31 -18.55
N SER A 44 -5.92 -16.83 -17.80
CA SER A 44 -5.68 -16.15 -16.53
C SER A 44 -5.34 -17.19 -15.47
N PHE A 45 -4.06 -17.46 -15.30
CA PHE A 45 -3.61 -18.30 -14.20
C PHE A 45 -3.84 -17.58 -12.85
N PRO A 46 -4.22 -18.29 -11.79
CA PRO A 46 -4.31 -17.71 -10.46
C PRO A 46 -2.92 -17.28 -9.96
N GLY A 47 -2.89 -16.24 -9.12
CA GLY A 47 -1.66 -15.72 -8.51
C GLY A 47 -1.09 -14.47 -9.17
N PRO A 48 0.03 -13.95 -8.65
CA PRO A 48 0.67 -12.74 -9.14
C PRO A 48 1.20 -12.91 -10.57
N PRO A 49 1.43 -11.78 -11.28
CA PRO A 49 2.00 -11.82 -12.62
C PRO A 49 3.39 -12.46 -12.62
N ARG A 50 3.71 -13.18 -13.69
CA ARG A 50 5.02 -13.80 -13.90
C ARG A 50 5.57 -13.40 -15.25
N PRO A 51 6.92 -13.39 -15.43
CA PRO A 51 7.53 -13.07 -16.71
C PRO A 51 7.04 -14.02 -17.80
N ALA A 52 6.83 -13.46 -18.99
CA ALA A 52 6.38 -14.23 -20.16
C ALA A 52 7.49 -15.07 -20.78
N ARG A 53 8.74 -14.69 -20.53
CA ARG A 53 9.94 -15.37 -21.07
C ARG A 53 10.88 -15.72 -19.93
N VAL A 54 10.96 -17.00 -19.63
CA VAL A 54 11.93 -17.55 -18.69
C VAL A 54 12.81 -18.55 -19.42
N VAL A 55 14.11 -18.38 -19.32
CA VAL A 55 15.06 -19.37 -19.83
C VAL A 55 14.99 -20.60 -18.93
N PRO A 56 14.66 -21.78 -19.44
CA PRO A 56 14.57 -22.97 -18.61
C PRO A 56 15.90 -23.28 -17.89
N VAL A 57 15.86 -23.48 -16.58
CA VAL A 57 17.02 -23.79 -15.76
C VAL A 57 17.05 -25.31 -15.48
N PRO A 58 18.15 -26.01 -15.74
CA PRO A 58 18.26 -27.43 -15.41
C PRO A 58 18.09 -27.67 -13.91
N LEU A 59 17.25 -28.63 -13.52
CA LEU A 59 17.03 -28.98 -12.12
C LEU A 59 18.33 -29.38 -11.40
N ALA A 60 19.26 -30.03 -12.11
CA ALA A 60 20.56 -30.39 -11.58
C ALA A 60 21.44 -29.17 -11.21
N GLU A 61 21.25 -28.03 -11.84
CA GLU A 61 21.91 -26.78 -11.47
C GLU A 61 21.37 -26.24 -10.16
N LEU A 62 20.03 -26.26 -10.00
CA LEU A 62 19.34 -25.82 -8.77
C LEU A 62 19.64 -26.76 -7.59
N ALA A 63 19.75 -28.06 -7.83
CA ALA A 63 20.18 -29.03 -6.81
C ALA A 63 21.59 -28.72 -6.29
N ARG A 64 22.53 -28.36 -7.18
CA ARG A 64 23.89 -27.97 -6.78
C ARG A 64 23.91 -26.63 -6.01
N LEU A 65 23.10 -25.67 -6.42
CA LEU A 65 22.96 -24.39 -5.72
C LEU A 65 22.51 -24.59 -4.27
N LEU A 66 21.61 -25.55 -4.05
CA LEU A 66 21.03 -25.83 -2.74
C LEU A 66 21.89 -26.74 -1.85
N ASP A 67 22.96 -27.36 -2.36
CA ASP A 67 23.60 -28.52 -1.72
C ASP A 67 22.59 -29.61 -1.33
N ALA A 68 21.54 -29.77 -2.16
CA ALA A 68 20.38 -30.58 -1.84
C ALA A 68 20.65 -32.08 -2.10
N ASP A 69 20.12 -32.92 -1.21
CA ASP A 69 19.92 -34.33 -1.52
C ASP A 69 18.83 -34.43 -2.60
N ALA A 70 19.27 -34.70 -3.84
CA ALA A 70 18.36 -34.86 -4.97
C ALA A 70 18.01 -36.33 -5.15
N SER A 71 16.78 -36.73 -4.83
CA SER A 71 16.27 -38.05 -5.20
C SER A 71 15.65 -37.97 -6.60
N ALA A 72 16.32 -38.63 -7.56
CA ALA A 72 15.78 -38.83 -8.90
C ALA A 72 14.97 -40.14 -8.92
N THR A 73 13.65 -40.07 -8.81
CA THR A 73 12.79 -41.23 -9.09
C THR A 73 12.33 -41.19 -10.55
N GLY A 74 13.14 -41.79 -11.40
CA GLY A 74 12.80 -42.09 -12.80
C GLY A 74 13.51 -43.36 -13.24
N SER A 75 12.86 -44.53 -13.14
CA SER A 75 13.29 -45.90 -13.52
C SER A 75 14.22 -46.64 -12.58
N GLY A 76 13.72 -47.74 -12.04
CA GLY A 76 14.35 -48.68 -11.13
C GLY A 76 15.75 -49.15 -11.47
N ALA A 77 16.71 -48.67 -10.73
CA ALA A 77 17.94 -49.26 -10.30
C ALA A 77 18.64 -48.26 -9.36
N ALA A 78 18.94 -48.68 -8.13
CA ALA A 78 19.66 -47.86 -7.17
C ALA A 78 21.06 -47.50 -7.72
N PRO A 79 21.43 -46.20 -7.83
CA PRO A 79 22.83 -45.86 -8.14
C PRO A 79 23.64 -45.87 -6.85
N GLN A 80 24.65 -46.68 -6.84
CA GLN A 80 25.79 -46.55 -5.93
C GLN A 80 26.69 -45.40 -6.46
N GLY A 81 26.73 -44.28 -5.74
CA GLY A 81 27.63 -43.13 -6.05
C GLY A 81 26.84 -41.96 -6.64
N GLY A 82 26.83 -40.84 -5.90
CA GLY A 82 26.25 -39.53 -6.16
C GLY A 82 26.09 -39.11 -7.62
N GLU A 83 25.07 -39.60 -8.30
CA GLU A 83 24.68 -39.16 -9.62
C GLU A 83 23.49 -38.19 -9.53
N ALA A 84 23.71 -37.04 -10.15
CA ALA A 84 22.84 -35.89 -10.21
C ALA A 84 21.44 -36.23 -10.75
N ALA A 85 20.44 -35.44 -10.33
CA ALA A 85 19.11 -35.38 -10.92
C ALA A 85 19.14 -35.54 -12.45
N ASP A 86 18.12 -36.22 -13.01
CA ASP A 86 18.00 -36.45 -14.46
C ASP A 86 18.32 -35.16 -15.24
N PRO A 87 19.37 -35.15 -16.06
CA PRO A 87 19.79 -33.97 -16.81
C PRO A 87 18.73 -33.45 -17.80
N GLY A 88 17.58 -34.14 -17.94
CA GLY A 88 16.49 -33.75 -18.82
C GLY A 88 15.42 -32.87 -18.19
N VAL A 89 15.33 -32.75 -16.85
CA VAL A 89 14.31 -31.91 -16.22
C VAL A 89 14.79 -30.47 -16.11
N SER A 90 14.01 -29.56 -16.67
CA SER A 90 14.24 -28.11 -16.57
C SER A 90 13.00 -27.42 -15.99
N VAL A 91 13.20 -26.30 -15.29
CA VAL A 91 12.16 -25.54 -14.63
C VAL A 91 12.11 -24.11 -15.15
N THR A 92 10.92 -23.51 -15.11
CA THR A 92 10.65 -22.16 -15.61
C THR A 92 9.95 -21.26 -14.58
N GLY A 93 9.73 -21.79 -13.37
CA GLY A 93 9.10 -21.04 -12.29
C GLY A 93 9.14 -21.76 -10.96
N ILE A 94 8.69 -21.09 -9.92
CA ILE A 94 8.57 -21.63 -8.58
C ILE A 94 7.38 -21.00 -7.86
N THR A 95 6.66 -21.79 -7.07
CA THR A 95 5.59 -21.30 -6.19
C THR A 95 5.46 -22.17 -4.95
N HIS A 96 5.01 -21.59 -3.84
CA HIS A 96 4.65 -22.32 -2.62
C HIS A 96 3.11 -22.51 -2.48
N ASP A 97 2.31 -21.93 -3.39
CA ASP A 97 0.87 -22.15 -3.44
C ASP A 97 0.54 -23.25 -4.44
N SER A 98 0.07 -24.42 -3.93
CA SER A 98 -0.30 -25.56 -4.76
C SER A 98 -1.39 -25.27 -5.80
N ARG A 99 -2.18 -24.20 -5.61
CA ARG A 99 -3.26 -23.76 -6.51
C ARG A 99 -2.76 -22.86 -7.63
N ALA A 100 -1.59 -22.25 -7.45
CA ALA A 100 -0.98 -21.29 -8.38
C ALA A 100 0.16 -21.91 -9.21
N VAL A 101 0.34 -23.21 -9.14
CA VAL A 101 1.33 -23.97 -9.94
C VAL A 101 1.03 -23.80 -11.42
N ARG A 102 2.07 -23.55 -12.21
CA ARG A 102 2.04 -23.54 -13.68
C ARG A 102 2.93 -24.64 -14.25
N PRO A 103 2.66 -25.14 -15.46
CA PRO A 103 3.51 -26.15 -16.07
C PRO A 103 4.98 -25.72 -16.10
N GLY A 104 5.86 -26.59 -15.59
CA GLY A 104 7.30 -26.32 -15.48
C GLY A 104 7.74 -25.69 -14.16
N ASP A 105 6.86 -25.47 -13.19
CA ASP A 105 7.21 -24.93 -11.88
C ASP A 105 7.87 -25.96 -10.96
N ILE A 106 8.72 -25.49 -10.06
CA ILE A 106 9.00 -26.16 -8.79
C ILE A 106 7.87 -25.80 -7.82
N TYR A 107 7.25 -26.80 -7.21
CA TYR A 107 6.36 -26.61 -6.09
C TYR A 107 7.15 -26.65 -4.77
N ALA A 108 7.22 -25.55 -4.05
CA ALA A 108 7.84 -25.46 -2.73
C ALA A 108 6.84 -25.92 -1.64
N ALA A 109 6.94 -27.19 -1.27
CA ALA A 109 6.08 -27.86 -0.31
C ALA A 109 6.59 -27.64 1.12
N LEU A 110 6.24 -26.48 1.72
CA LEU A 110 6.76 -26.02 2.99
C LEU A 110 6.08 -26.69 4.20
N PRO A 111 6.80 -26.89 5.31
CA PRO A 111 6.18 -27.24 6.57
C PRO A 111 5.30 -26.08 7.07
N GLY A 112 4.05 -26.37 7.42
CA GLY A 112 3.08 -25.40 7.94
C GLY A 112 2.65 -25.74 9.37
N ALA A 113 2.05 -24.76 10.07
CA ALA A 113 1.62 -24.93 11.47
C ALA A 113 0.50 -25.96 11.66
N ARG A 114 -0.32 -26.23 10.65
CA ARG A 114 -1.47 -27.17 10.71
C ARG A 114 -1.33 -28.32 9.73
N LEU A 115 -0.88 -28.06 8.52
CA LEU A 115 -0.74 -29.01 7.43
C LEU A 115 0.65 -28.82 6.82
N HIS A 116 1.21 -29.87 6.27
CA HIS A 116 2.44 -29.81 5.52
C HIS A 116 2.14 -29.54 4.04
N GLY A 117 2.92 -28.66 3.38
CA GLY A 117 2.77 -28.41 1.94
C GLY A 117 2.86 -29.66 1.08
N ALA A 118 3.61 -30.69 1.53
CA ALA A 118 3.69 -31.98 0.85
C ALA A 118 2.36 -32.76 0.78
N ASP A 119 1.37 -32.40 1.59
CA ASP A 119 0.02 -32.97 1.48
C ASP A 119 -0.71 -32.54 0.19
N PHE A 120 -0.19 -31.54 -0.53
CA PHE A 120 -0.76 -30.98 -1.76
C PHE A 120 0.08 -31.25 -3.00
N VAL A 121 1.11 -32.13 -2.94
CA VAL A 121 1.99 -32.40 -4.07
C VAL A 121 1.24 -33.03 -5.25
N GLU A 122 0.27 -33.92 -5.01
CA GLU A 122 -0.57 -34.49 -6.08
C GLU A 122 -1.34 -33.41 -6.84
N GLN A 123 -1.86 -32.40 -6.14
CA GLN A 123 -2.50 -31.25 -6.77
C GLN A 123 -1.50 -30.46 -7.62
N ALA A 124 -0.32 -30.16 -7.08
CA ALA A 124 0.72 -29.45 -7.80
C ALA A 124 1.16 -30.22 -9.06
N GLN A 125 1.30 -31.55 -8.96
CA GLN A 125 1.61 -32.42 -10.09
C GLN A 125 0.51 -32.35 -11.17
N SER A 126 -0.74 -32.39 -10.76
CA SER A 126 -1.88 -32.33 -11.70
C SER A 126 -1.93 -31.00 -12.48
N LEU A 127 -1.36 -29.93 -11.92
CA LEU A 127 -1.22 -28.61 -12.55
C LEU A 127 0.09 -28.46 -13.36
N GLY A 128 0.94 -29.50 -13.37
CA GLY A 128 2.14 -29.53 -14.20
C GLY A 128 3.44 -29.14 -13.49
N ALA A 129 3.51 -29.26 -12.15
CA ALA A 129 4.79 -29.11 -11.45
C ALA A 129 5.84 -30.05 -12.05
N ALA A 130 7.04 -29.52 -12.29
CA ALA A 130 8.18 -30.29 -12.83
C ALA A 130 9.03 -30.93 -11.73
N ALA A 131 9.02 -30.35 -10.52
CA ALA A 131 9.77 -30.84 -9.37
C ALA A 131 9.15 -30.34 -8.06
N VAL A 132 9.59 -30.89 -6.94
CA VAL A 132 9.19 -30.50 -5.58
C VAL A 132 10.43 -30.07 -4.80
N LEU A 133 10.33 -28.94 -4.08
CA LEU A 133 11.27 -28.53 -3.03
C LEU A 133 10.61 -28.76 -1.68
N THR A 134 11.26 -29.46 -0.76
CA THR A 134 10.67 -29.73 0.57
C THR A 134 11.74 -29.99 1.63
N ASP A 135 11.31 -30.11 2.88
CA ASP A 135 12.15 -30.58 3.99
C ASP A 135 12.14 -32.12 4.09
N PRO A 136 12.97 -32.73 4.95
CA PRO A 136 12.98 -34.18 5.15
C PRO A 136 11.63 -34.79 5.53
N GLY A 137 10.74 -33.99 6.18
CA GLY A 137 9.40 -34.43 6.55
C GLY A 137 8.45 -34.59 5.36
N GLY A 138 8.70 -33.88 4.26
CA GLY A 138 7.90 -33.91 3.03
C GLY A 138 8.41 -34.88 1.97
N THR A 139 9.69 -35.29 2.03
CA THR A 139 10.38 -36.05 0.97
C THR A 139 9.61 -37.28 0.50
N ALA A 140 9.22 -38.17 1.39
CA ALA A 140 8.53 -39.42 1.01
C ALA A 140 7.19 -39.18 0.27
N ARG A 141 6.47 -38.07 0.61
CA ARG A 141 5.22 -37.69 -0.08
C ARG A 141 5.49 -37.13 -1.47
N GLY A 142 6.57 -36.34 -1.61
CA GLY A 142 7.03 -35.87 -2.91
C GLY A 142 7.41 -37.02 -3.84
N GLU A 143 8.25 -37.93 -3.37
CA GLU A 143 8.71 -39.10 -4.12
C GLU A 143 7.58 -40.04 -4.55
N ALA A 144 6.55 -40.18 -3.73
CA ALA A 144 5.39 -41.01 -4.05
C ALA A 144 4.63 -40.57 -5.33
N THR A 145 4.79 -39.31 -5.75
CA THR A 145 4.20 -38.80 -7.00
C THR A 145 5.06 -39.10 -8.24
N GLY A 146 6.30 -39.53 -8.07
CA GLY A 146 7.25 -39.74 -9.17
C GLY A 146 7.89 -38.45 -9.69
N LEU A 147 7.64 -37.30 -9.08
CA LEU A 147 8.36 -36.08 -9.39
C LEU A 147 9.76 -36.09 -8.75
N PRO A 148 10.76 -35.46 -9.40
CA PRO A 148 12.03 -35.17 -8.74
C PRO A 148 11.82 -34.31 -7.48
N VAL A 149 12.50 -34.67 -6.39
CA VAL A 149 12.41 -33.98 -5.10
C VAL A 149 13.75 -33.40 -4.71
N LEU A 150 13.79 -32.11 -4.44
CA LEU A 150 14.91 -31.42 -3.81
C LEU A 150 14.62 -31.32 -2.30
N THR A 151 15.42 -32.00 -1.50
CA THR A 151 15.28 -32.02 -0.04
C THR A 151 16.34 -31.14 0.61
N VAL A 152 15.91 -30.14 1.39
CA VAL A 152 16.78 -29.25 2.16
C VAL A 152 16.21 -29.06 3.58
N PRO A 153 17.05 -28.80 4.60
CA PRO A 153 16.59 -28.62 5.97
C PRO A 153 15.60 -27.46 6.14
N ASP A 154 15.82 -26.34 5.43
CA ASP A 154 14.97 -25.15 5.43
C ASP A 154 14.60 -24.74 3.98
N PRO A 155 13.53 -25.32 3.42
CA PRO A 155 13.09 -24.96 2.07
C PRO A 155 12.60 -23.51 1.96
N ARG A 156 12.09 -22.92 3.04
CA ARG A 156 11.63 -21.53 3.04
C ARG A 156 12.79 -20.55 2.84
N GLY A 157 13.86 -20.69 3.59
CA GLY A 157 15.06 -19.84 3.48
C GLY A 157 15.81 -19.98 2.15
N ARG A 158 15.48 -21.01 1.35
CA ARG A 158 16.11 -21.23 0.04
C ARG A 158 15.25 -20.80 -1.14
N MET A 159 13.96 -20.46 -0.92
CA MET A 159 13.04 -20.08 -2.01
C MET A 159 13.46 -18.81 -2.74
N GLY A 160 13.98 -17.82 -2.03
CA GLY A 160 14.36 -16.53 -2.61
C GLY A 160 15.51 -16.67 -3.60
N GLU A 161 16.57 -17.37 -3.20
CA GLU A 161 17.74 -17.66 -4.02
C GLU A 161 17.38 -18.50 -5.26
N LEU A 162 16.52 -19.53 -5.06
CA LEU A 162 16.02 -20.33 -6.17
C LEU A 162 15.20 -19.50 -7.15
N ALA A 163 14.27 -18.71 -6.66
CA ALA A 163 13.44 -17.86 -7.50
C ALA A 163 14.28 -16.85 -8.27
N ALA A 164 15.25 -16.20 -7.62
CA ALA A 164 16.18 -15.29 -8.27
C ALA A 164 16.93 -16.01 -9.41
N THR A 165 17.48 -17.20 -9.16
CA THR A 165 18.19 -17.99 -10.16
C THR A 165 17.28 -18.40 -11.33
N ILE A 166 16.07 -18.91 -11.05
CA ILE A 166 15.11 -19.33 -12.08
C ILE A 166 14.71 -18.17 -12.99
N TYR A 167 14.50 -16.97 -12.43
CA TYR A 167 14.13 -15.79 -13.21
C TYR A 167 15.35 -14.99 -13.71
N GLY A 168 16.58 -15.49 -13.53
CA GLY A 168 17.81 -14.89 -14.03
C GLY A 168 18.18 -13.60 -13.29
N THR A 169 18.17 -13.62 -11.98
CA THR A 169 18.52 -12.52 -11.05
C THR A 169 17.95 -11.15 -11.47
N PRO A 170 16.62 -11.04 -11.67
CA PRO A 170 16.03 -9.84 -12.27
C PRO A 170 16.21 -8.58 -11.41
N GLY A 171 16.48 -8.75 -10.13
CA GLY A 171 16.76 -7.64 -9.22
C GLY A 171 18.06 -6.91 -9.54
N ASP A 172 19.06 -7.60 -10.14
CA ASP A 172 20.35 -6.99 -10.47
C ASP A 172 20.24 -5.92 -11.58
N ASP A 173 19.18 -5.98 -12.38
CA ASP A 173 18.90 -5.01 -13.45
C ASP A 173 18.07 -3.80 -12.97
N LEU A 174 17.69 -3.74 -11.69
CA LEU A 174 16.84 -2.72 -11.09
C LEU A 174 17.61 -1.93 -10.02
N LEU A 175 17.48 -0.61 -10.02
CA LEU A 175 17.82 0.18 -8.84
C LEU A 175 16.76 -0.10 -7.75
N GLN A 176 17.13 -0.70 -6.64
CA GLN A 176 16.24 -1.14 -5.58
C GLN A 176 16.35 -0.26 -4.33
N ILE A 177 15.24 0.35 -3.89
CA ILE A 177 15.18 1.09 -2.62
C ILE A 177 14.18 0.40 -1.68
N GLY A 178 14.68 -0.18 -0.59
CA GLY A 178 13.89 -0.87 0.43
C GLY A 178 13.62 0.00 1.65
N ILE A 179 12.37 0.05 2.12
CA ILE A 179 11.97 0.94 3.21
C ILE A 179 11.39 0.13 4.36
N THR A 180 12.00 0.22 5.54
CA THR A 180 11.49 -0.39 6.77
C THR A 180 11.23 0.66 7.86
N GLY A 181 10.49 0.26 8.87
CA GLY A 181 10.08 1.09 10.00
C GLY A 181 8.75 0.60 10.57
N THR A 182 8.32 1.12 11.68
CA THR A 182 6.97 0.90 12.21
C THR A 182 5.96 1.71 11.38
N SER A 183 6.19 3.00 11.23
CA SER A 183 5.32 3.94 10.52
C SER A 183 6.03 4.60 9.34
N GLY A 184 5.26 5.19 8.41
CA GLY A 184 5.80 5.99 7.31
C GLY A 184 6.26 5.21 6.08
N LYS A 185 6.42 3.88 6.12
CA LYS A 185 6.91 3.06 4.98
C LYS A 185 6.17 3.35 3.67
N THR A 186 4.86 3.26 3.68
CA THR A 186 4.02 3.50 2.49
C THR A 186 4.21 4.92 1.96
N THR A 187 4.13 5.91 2.84
CA THR A 187 4.30 7.32 2.45
C THR A 187 5.68 7.54 1.85
N THR A 188 6.74 7.10 2.53
CA THR A 188 8.12 7.23 2.02
C THR A 188 8.28 6.51 0.68
N ALA A 189 7.69 5.32 0.49
CA ALA A 189 7.76 4.59 -0.78
C ALA A 189 7.11 5.38 -1.95
N TYR A 190 5.95 5.97 -1.73
CA TYR A 190 5.31 6.82 -2.75
C TYR A 190 6.12 8.08 -3.07
N LEU A 191 6.74 8.69 -2.05
CA LEU A 191 7.58 9.87 -2.23
C LEU A 191 8.88 9.53 -2.97
N VAL A 192 9.50 8.39 -2.67
CA VAL A 192 10.66 7.86 -3.42
C VAL A 192 10.27 7.58 -4.87
N ASP A 193 9.13 6.91 -5.12
CA ASP A 193 8.66 6.65 -6.48
C ASP A 193 8.43 7.96 -7.26
N GLY A 194 7.88 9.00 -6.61
CA GLY A 194 7.76 10.34 -7.22
C GLY A 194 9.10 10.92 -7.67
N GLY A 195 10.11 10.82 -6.83
CA GLY A 195 11.48 11.24 -7.16
C GLY A 195 12.12 10.42 -8.27
N LEU A 196 11.96 9.09 -8.25
CA LEU A 196 12.45 8.19 -9.31
C LEU A 196 11.79 8.46 -10.67
N ARG A 197 10.47 8.70 -10.68
CA ARG A 197 9.73 9.10 -11.90
C ARG A 197 10.29 10.39 -12.48
N LYS A 198 10.54 11.38 -11.62
CA LYS A 198 11.09 12.65 -12.06
C LYS A 198 12.51 12.53 -12.60
N ALA A 199 13.35 11.74 -11.95
CA ALA A 199 14.69 11.44 -12.43
C ALA A 199 14.67 10.74 -13.81
N ALA A 200 13.75 9.79 -13.98
CA ALA A 200 13.54 9.12 -15.24
C ALA A 200 13.06 10.06 -16.36
N GLU A 201 12.14 11.00 -16.06
CA GLU A 201 11.70 12.04 -16.99
C GLU A 201 12.86 12.95 -17.46
N LYS A 202 13.78 13.26 -16.55
CA LYS A 202 14.96 14.10 -16.86
C LYS A 202 16.10 13.32 -17.51
N GLY A 203 16.00 12.00 -17.63
CA GLY A 203 17.07 11.16 -18.16
C GLY A 203 18.32 11.16 -17.29
N GLU A 204 18.18 11.34 -15.97
CA GLU A 204 19.30 11.30 -15.04
C GLU A 204 19.91 9.88 -15.01
N PRO A 205 21.26 9.80 -14.96
CA PRO A 205 21.94 8.51 -14.88
C PRO A 205 21.55 7.79 -13.60
N ARG A 206 21.28 6.50 -13.74
CA ARG A 206 21.00 5.60 -12.63
C ARG A 206 22.30 5.16 -11.97
N ALA A 207 22.20 4.66 -10.73
CA ALA A 207 23.33 4.01 -10.07
C ALA A 207 23.97 2.96 -10.99
N ALA A 208 25.30 2.85 -10.94
CA ALA A 208 26.07 1.95 -11.80
C ALA A 208 25.56 0.50 -11.63
N GLY A 209 25.00 -0.07 -12.70
CA GLY A 209 24.47 -1.44 -12.74
C GLY A 209 23.04 -1.55 -13.26
N ALA A 210 22.25 -0.49 -13.25
CA ALA A 210 20.94 -0.53 -13.88
C ALA A 210 21.09 -0.53 -15.41
N ALA A 211 20.48 -1.50 -16.08
CA ALA A 211 20.46 -1.54 -17.54
C ALA A 211 19.88 -0.24 -18.12
N ASP A 212 20.26 0.14 -19.35
CA ASP A 212 19.69 1.28 -20.10
C ASP A 212 18.16 1.12 -20.34
N GLY A 213 17.45 0.67 -19.33
CA GLY A 213 16.03 0.40 -19.33
C GLY A 213 15.19 1.67 -19.28
N GLY A 214 14.02 1.61 -19.89
CA GLY A 214 13.07 2.72 -20.05
C GLY A 214 12.73 3.49 -18.77
N GLY A 215 12.15 4.68 -18.91
CA GLY A 215 11.80 5.60 -17.85
C GLY A 215 10.68 5.15 -16.89
N LEU A 216 10.41 3.83 -16.79
CA LEU A 216 9.38 3.31 -15.90
C LEU A 216 9.94 3.00 -14.51
N THR A 217 9.09 3.21 -13.50
CA THR A 217 9.36 2.86 -12.10
C THR A 217 8.43 1.76 -11.61
N GLY A 218 8.87 1.01 -10.63
CA GLY A 218 8.09 0.03 -9.88
C GLY A 218 7.84 0.49 -8.45
N LEU A 219 6.67 0.15 -7.91
CA LEU A 219 6.31 0.34 -6.50
C LEU A 219 5.76 -0.99 -5.96
N ILE A 220 6.21 -1.42 -4.79
CA ILE A 220 5.69 -2.60 -4.11
C ILE A 220 5.39 -2.23 -2.66
N GLY A 221 4.12 -2.31 -2.27
CA GLY A 221 3.73 -1.88 -0.93
C GLY A 221 2.37 -2.36 -0.47
N THR A 222 1.97 -1.85 0.68
CA THR A 222 0.73 -2.21 1.37
C THR A 222 -0.51 -1.87 0.56
N VAL A 223 -0.50 -0.73 -0.11
CA VAL A 223 -1.65 -0.22 -0.87
C VAL A 223 -1.80 -0.93 -2.20
N GLU A 224 -0.70 -1.04 -2.91
CA GLU A 224 -0.64 -1.61 -4.26
C GLU A 224 0.78 -2.05 -4.62
N SER A 225 0.89 -2.92 -5.61
CA SER A 225 2.08 -3.03 -6.44
C SER A 225 1.81 -2.31 -7.76
N ARG A 226 2.85 -1.70 -8.35
CA ARG A 226 2.69 -0.91 -9.57
C ARG A 226 3.88 -1.10 -10.51
N ILE A 227 3.61 -1.19 -11.80
CA ILE A 227 4.60 -1.23 -12.88
C ILE A 227 4.28 -0.08 -13.83
N GLY A 228 5.05 1.00 -13.78
CA GLY A 228 4.64 2.25 -14.42
C GLY A 228 3.32 2.76 -13.83
N ASP A 229 2.27 2.83 -14.65
CA ASP A 229 0.92 3.25 -14.20
C ASP A 229 -0.04 2.08 -14.00
N GLU A 230 0.37 0.86 -14.36
CA GLU A 230 -0.45 -0.34 -14.15
C GLU A 230 -0.44 -0.74 -12.67
N ARG A 231 -1.63 -0.80 -12.07
CA ARG A 231 -1.84 -1.18 -10.68
C ARG A 231 -2.13 -2.66 -10.54
N ILE A 232 -1.43 -3.30 -9.63
CA ILE A 232 -1.62 -4.70 -9.26
C ILE A 232 -2.05 -4.73 -7.79
N LYS A 233 -3.13 -5.44 -7.50
CA LYS A 233 -3.62 -5.57 -6.12
C LYS A 233 -2.57 -6.24 -5.25
N SER A 234 -2.17 -5.59 -4.16
CA SER A 234 -1.30 -6.19 -3.14
C SER A 234 -2.11 -7.06 -2.17
N GLU A 235 -1.64 -8.28 -1.93
CA GLU A 235 -2.17 -9.14 -0.89
C GLU A 235 -1.42 -8.94 0.45
N ARG A 236 -0.19 -8.50 0.37
CA ARG A 236 0.73 -8.28 1.50
C ARG A 236 1.58 -7.04 1.25
N THR A 237 2.02 -6.41 2.33
CA THR A 237 2.98 -5.29 2.27
C THR A 237 4.25 -5.64 1.49
N THR A 238 4.76 -6.85 1.71
CA THR A 238 5.93 -7.42 1.04
C THR A 238 5.53 -8.79 0.50
N PRO A 239 5.57 -9.04 -0.81
CA PRO A 239 5.24 -10.33 -1.41
C PRO A 239 6.10 -11.49 -0.88
N GLU A 240 5.69 -12.72 -1.07
CA GLU A 240 6.53 -13.90 -0.83
C GLU A 240 7.71 -13.91 -1.81
N ALA A 241 8.85 -14.51 -1.42
CA ALA A 241 10.07 -14.44 -2.20
C ALA A 241 9.91 -14.92 -3.66
N THR A 242 9.13 -15.96 -3.88
CA THR A 242 8.83 -16.49 -5.21
C THR A 242 8.08 -15.49 -6.08
N ASP A 243 7.11 -14.81 -5.49
CA ASP A 243 6.27 -13.84 -6.17
C ASP A 243 7.02 -12.52 -6.40
N LEU A 244 7.88 -12.13 -5.46
CA LEU A 244 8.72 -10.95 -5.57
C LEU A 244 9.71 -11.05 -6.71
N GLN A 245 10.44 -12.18 -6.82
CA GLN A 245 11.39 -12.40 -7.91
C GLN A 245 10.68 -12.50 -9.27
N ALA A 246 9.50 -13.14 -9.31
CA ALA A 246 8.68 -13.17 -10.51
C ALA A 246 8.24 -11.74 -10.93
N LEU A 247 7.82 -10.91 -9.96
CA LEU A 247 7.42 -9.53 -10.21
C LEU A 247 8.60 -8.67 -10.71
N PHE A 248 9.80 -8.85 -10.17
CA PHE A 248 11.02 -8.23 -10.70
C PHE A 248 11.30 -8.67 -12.14
N GLY A 249 11.09 -9.96 -12.46
CA GLY A 249 11.20 -10.46 -13.81
C GLY A 249 10.22 -9.77 -14.78
N VAL A 250 8.96 -9.56 -14.36
CA VAL A 250 7.97 -8.81 -15.14
C VAL A 250 8.37 -7.33 -15.28
N MET A 251 8.87 -6.72 -14.21
CA MET A 251 9.36 -5.34 -14.23
C MET A 251 10.50 -5.18 -15.24
N ARG A 252 11.48 -6.10 -15.23
CA ARG A 252 12.58 -6.14 -16.20
C ARG A 252 12.07 -6.27 -17.65
N GLU A 253 11.16 -7.22 -17.92
CA GLU A 253 10.57 -7.39 -19.25
C GLU A 253 9.86 -6.13 -19.77
N ARG A 254 9.30 -5.33 -18.87
CA ARG A 254 8.59 -4.09 -19.21
C ARG A 254 9.48 -2.85 -19.23
N GLY A 255 10.78 -3.01 -19.00
CA GLY A 255 11.75 -1.91 -19.02
C GLY A 255 11.66 -0.98 -17.81
N VAL A 256 11.22 -1.49 -16.65
CA VAL A 256 11.37 -0.80 -15.38
C VAL A 256 12.85 -0.73 -15.04
N GLY A 257 13.31 0.44 -14.61
CA GLY A 257 14.70 0.60 -14.26
C GLY A 257 14.96 0.86 -12.78
N SER A 258 13.91 1.13 -12.01
CA SER A 258 14.02 1.35 -10.57
C SER A 258 12.76 0.90 -9.86
N VAL A 259 12.88 0.40 -8.64
CA VAL A 259 11.78 -0.07 -7.81
C VAL A 259 11.97 0.41 -6.38
N THR A 260 10.89 0.90 -5.78
CA THR A 260 10.82 1.15 -4.34
C THR A 260 9.88 0.14 -3.69
N MET A 261 10.26 -0.36 -2.52
CA MET A 261 9.52 -1.43 -1.84
C MET A 261 9.43 -1.23 -0.33
N GLU A 262 8.23 -1.48 0.22
CA GLU A 262 8.05 -1.62 1.66
C GLU A 262 8.58 -2.97 2.14
N VAL A 263 9.47 -2.97 3.13
CA VAL A 263 10.05 -4.17 3.75
C VAL A 263 9.56 -4.27 5.20
N SER A 264 8.61 -5.18 5.46
CA SER A 264 8.09 -5.42 6.81
C SER A 264 9.01 -6.32 7.63
N SER A 265 8.93 -6.24 8.97
CA SER A 265 9.68 -7.14 9.85
C SER A 265 9.30 -8.61 9.65
N HIS A 266 8.03 -8.89 9.43
CA HIS A 266 7.55 -10.23 9.06
C HIS A 266 8.22 -10.74 7.80
N ALA A 267 8.41 -9.87 6.79
CA ALA A 267 9.07 -10.24 5.54
C ALA A 267 10.54 -10.63 5.75
N LEU A 268 11.23 -9.92 6.64
CA LEU A 268 12.61 -10.21 6.99
C LEU A 268 12.75 -11.53 7.74
N VAL A 269 11.91 -11.75 8.76
CA VAL A 269 11.90 -13.00 9.53
C VAL A 269 11.51 -14.21 8.68
N LEU A 270 10.55 -14.02 7.75
CA LEU A 270 10.04 -15.10 6.89
C LEU A 270 10.83 -15.26 5.58
N GLY A 271 11.96 -14.58 5.40
CA GLY A 271 12.82 -14.72 4.22
C GLY A 271 12.18 -14.24 2.91
N ARG A 272 11.17 -13.33 2.95
CA ARG A 272 10.46 -12.90 1.74
C ARG A 272 11.30 -12.03 0.81
N VAL A 273 12.34 -11.40 1.35
CA VAL A 273 13.31 -10.59 0.59
C VAL A 273 14.63 -11.31 0.36
N ASP A 274 14.70 -12.60 0.64
CA ASP A 274 15.89 -13.40 0.32
C ASP A 274 16.06 -13.44 -1.21
N GLY A 275 17.30 -13.31 -1.65
CA GLY A 275 17.61 -13.12 -3.07
C GLY A 275 17.46 -11.68 -3.57
N CYS A 276 17.19 -10.70 -2.70
CA CYS A 276 17.23 -9.28 -3.03
C CYS A 276 18.42 -8.60 -2.37
N VAL A 277 19.08 -7.70 -3.12
CA VAL A 277 20.11 -6.80 -2.59
C VAL A 277 19.71 -5.37 -2.94
N PHE A 278 19.25 -4.62 -1.93
CA PHE A 278 18.84 -3.25 -2.11
C PHE A 278 20.05 -2.32 -2.30
N ASP A 279 20.00 -1.41 -3.25
CA ASP A 279 21.02 -0.36 -3.39
C ASP A 279 20.99 0.59 -2.19
N VAL A 280 19.76 0.89 -1.71
CA VAL A 280 19.56 1.72 -0.52
C VAL A 280 18.47 1.11 0.37
N ALA A 281 18.77 0.93 1.64
CA ALA A 281 17.81 0.54 2.67
C ALA A 281 17.52 1.72 3.60
N VAL A 282 16.23 2.01 3.85
CA VAL A 282 15.79 3.14 4.68
C VAL A 282 15.20 2.63 5.99
N PHE A 283 15.66 3.19 7.11
CA PHE A 283 15.08 3.00 8.44
C PHE A 283 14.35 4.26 8.90
N ASN A 284 13.02 4.22 8.89
CA ASN A 284 12.22 5.38 9.27
C ASN A 284 12.11 5.57 10.79
N ASN A 285 11.70 4.53 11.52
CA ASN A 285 11.46 4.58 12.97
C ASN A 285 11.14 3.20 13.54
N LEU A 286 11.13 3.11 14.87
CA LEU A 286 10.63 1.93 15.58
C LEU A 286 9.83 2.34 16.83
N SER A 287 8.57 1.90 16.89
CA SER A 287 7.70 2.04 18.05
C SER A 287 6.95 0.73 18.32
N PRO A 288 6.33 0.53 19.50
CA PRO A 288 5.68 -0.72 19.84
C PRO A 288 4.61 -1.14 18.81
N GLU A 289 4.85 -2.26 18.13
CA GLU A 289 3.96 -2.88 17.15
C GLU A 289 4.34 -4.35 16.96
N HIS A 290 3.36 -5.16 16.49
CA HIS A 290 3.58 -6.57 16.15
C HIS A 290 4.14 -7.42 17.31
N LEU A 291 3.81 -7.06 18.57
CA LEU A 291 4.19 -7.84 19.76
C LEU A 291 3.36 -9.13 19.92
N ASP A 292 2.41 -9.36 19.03
CA ASP A 292 1.75 -10.65 18.79
C ASP A 292 2.63 -11.62 17.97
N PHE A 293 3.59 -11.10 17.23
CA PHE A 293 4.55 -11.84 16.40
C PHE A 293 5.97 -11.80 16.95
N HIS A 294 6.40 -10.63 17.43
CA HIS A 294 7.71 -10.42 18.07
C HIS A 294 7.57 -10.52 19.59
N PRO A 295 8.36 -11.35 20.27
CA PRO A 295 8.29 -11.50 21.73
C PRO A 295 8.49 -10.19 22.51
N ASP A 296 9.34 -9.30 21.98
CA ASP A 296 9.65 -8.01 22.58
C ASP A 296 10.18 -6.99 21.54
N MET A 297 10.49 -5.79 21.99
CA MET A 297 11.02 -4.72 21.13
C MET A 297 12.42 -5.01 20.62
N GLU A 298 13.21 -5.79 21.34
CA GLU A 298 14.55 -6.18 20.90
C GLU A 298 14.48 -7.12 19.70
N ASP A 299 13.66 -8.16 19.76
CA ASP A 299 13.41 -9.07 18.64
C ASP A 299 12.86 -8.29 17.43
N TYR A 300 11.94 -7.35 17.65
CA TYR A 300 11.39 -6.50 16.60
C TYR A 300 12.46 -5.61 15.96
N PHE A 301 13.36 -5.02 16.76
CA PHE A 301 14.50 -4.26 16.24
C PHE A 301 15.45 -5.14 15.45
N GLN A 302 15.86 -6.29 16.00
CA GLN A 302 16.78 -7.22 15.34
C GLN A 302 16.20 -7.77 14.03
N ALA A 303 14.89 -8.00 13.96
CA ALA A 303 14.22 -8.37 12.72
C ALA A 303 14.41 -7.30 11.62
N LYS A 304 14.23 -6.01 11.95
CA LYS A 304 14.43 -4.93 10.97
C LYS A 304 15.91 -4.69 10.63
N ARG A 305 16.79 -4.87 11.61
CA ARG A 305 18.23 -4.72 11.43
C ARG A 305 18.78 -5.67 10.37
N GLN A 306 18.16 -6.84 10.17
CA GLN A 306 18.55 -7.77 9.10
C GLN A 306 18.57 -7.15 7.70
N LEU A 307 17.81 -6.08 7.46
CA LEU A 307 17.83 -5.38 6.16
C LEU A 307 19.17 -4.67 5.91
N PHE A 308 19.91 -4.31 6.96
CA PHE A 308 21.12 -3.49 6.93
C PHE A 308 22.38 -4.35 7.08
N THR A 309 22.49 -5.36 6.25
CA THR A 309 23.70 -6.22 6.15
C THR A 309 24.21 -6.21 4.72
N PRO A 310 25.52 -6.50 4.46
CA PRO A 310 26.08 -6.51 3.12
C PRO A 310 25.38 -7.47 2.15
N GLU A 311 24.77 -8.53 2.68
CA GLU A 311 24.04 -9.53 1.90
C GLU A 311 22.67 -9.01 1.43
N ARG A 312 22.13 -7.95 2.07
CA ARG A 312 20.77 -7.44 1.80
C ARG A 312 20.73 -6.01 1.31
N SER A 313 21.74 -5.18 1.63
CA SER A 313 21.78 -3.80 1.13
C SER A 313 23.22 -3.26 1.00
N ARG A 314 23.37 -2.28 0.12
CA ARG A 314 24.67 -1.64 -0.17
C ARG A 314 24.90 -0.38 0.65
N ALA A 315 23.83 0.35 0.98
CA ALA A 315 23.89 1.56 1.80
C ALA A 315 22.63 1.70 2.66
N ALA A 316 22.77 2.36 3.79
CA ALA A 316 21.70 2.65 4.73
C ALA A 316 21.37 4.16 4.75
N VAL A 317 20.08 4.47 4.88
CA VAL A 317 19.56 5.79 5.23
C VAL A 317 18.79 5.66 6.54
N VAL A 318 19.21 6.37 7.59
CA VAL A 318 18.75 6.13 8.96
C VAL A 318 18.24 7.42 9.59
N ASN A 319 17.06 7.36 10.20
CA ASN A 319 16.50 8.46 10.96
C ASN A 319 17.31 8.71 12.23
N PHE A 320 17.88 9.91 12.34
CA PHE A 320 18.68 10.34 13.48
C PHE A 320 17.82 10.71 14.72
N ASP A 321 16.58 11.13 14.48
CA ASP A 321 15.65 11.58 15.52
C ASP A 321 14.96 10.41 16.27
N ASP A 322 15.07 9.18 15.76
CA ASP A 322 14.50 7.97 16.36
C ASP A 322 15.54 7.26 17.23
N GLU A 323 15.16 6.87 18.46
CA GLU A 323 16.07 6.21 19.41
C GLU A 323 16.68 4.92 18.85
N TYR A 324 15.88 4.07 18.20
CA TYR A 324 16.35 2.86 17.55
C TYR A 324 17.12 3.15 16.26
N GLY A 325 16.78 4.25 15.57
CA GLY A 325 17.56 4.76 14.45
C GLY A 325 18.96 5.16 14.88
N PHE A 326 19.10 5.90 15.98
CA PHE A 326 20.39 6.27 16.54
C PHE A 326 21.20 5.05 17.02
N ARG A 327 20.54 4.05 17.60
CA ARG A 327 21.15 2.78 17.94
C ARG A 327 21.66 2.05 16.69
N LEU A 328 20.82 1.91 15.66
CA LEU A 328 21.19 1.28 14.39
C LEU A 328 22.39 1.99 13.73
N LEU A 329 22.37 3.33 13.70
CA LEU A 329 23.49 4.15 13.23
C LEU A 329 24.80 3.81 13.93
N THR A 330 24.75 3.67 15.26
CA THR A 330 25.93 3.36 16.09
C THR A 330 26.50 1.98 15.76
N GLU A 331 25.62 0.99 15.60
CA GLU A 331 26.00 -0.39 15.25
C GLU A 331 26.61 -0.42 13.83
N LEU A 332 25.94 0.19 12.84
CA LEU A 332 26.40 0.20 11.43
C LEU A 332 27.75 0.93 11.25
N ARG A 333 27.94 2.06 11.94
CA ARG A 333 29.23 2.76 11.93
C ARG A 333 30.35 1.91 12.54
N GLY A 334 30.05 1.17 13.60
CA GLY A 334 30.98 0.23 14.24
C GLY A 334 31.39 -0.91 13.32
N GLU A 335 30.53 -1.32 12.41
CA GLU A 335 30.76 -2.36 11.42
C GLU A 335 31.39 -1.84 10.11
N GLY A 336 31.51 -0.51 9.97
CA GLY A 336 32.00 0.13 8.72
C GLY A 336 31.03 0.08 7.57
N PHE A 337 29.72 -0.10 7.86
CA PHE A 337 28.67 -0.13 6.83
C PHE A 337 28.38 1.30 6.31
N PRO A 338 28.18 1.50 4.99
CA PRO A 338 27.85 2.81 4.45
C PRO A 338 26.51 3.31 4.98
N VAL A 339 26.51 4.42 5.72
CA VAL A 339 25.30 4.98 6.34
C VAL A 339 25.25 6.50 6.17
N THR A 340 24.09 7.00 5.76
CA THR A 340 23.73 8.42 5.69
C THR A 340 22.54 8.65 6.61
N THR A 341 22.59 9.74 7.38
CA THR A 341 21.55 10.06 8.36
C THR A 341 20.66 11.22 7.89
N PHE A 342 19.42 11.23 8.37
CA PHE A 342 18.53 12.37 8.22
C PHE A 342 17.88 12.76 9.54
N SER A 343 17.58 14.07 9.71
CA SER A 343 16.86 14.61 10.87
C SER A 343 15.82 15.63 10.41
N ALA A 344 14.56 15.35 10.70
CA ALA A 344 13.46 16.29 10.49
C ALA A 344 13.38 17.36 11.61
N GLU A 345 13.95 17.07 12.77
CA GLU A 345 14.07 18.00 13.90
C GLU A 345 15.24 18.99 13.74
N GLY A 346 16.05 18.81 12.71
CA GLY A 346 17.15 19.73 12.38
C GLY A 346 18.44 19.47 13.15
N HIS A 347 18.67 18.24 13.63
CA HIS A 347 19.86 17.91 14.41
C HIS A 347 21.15 18.19 13.63
N PRO A 348 22.12 18.96 14.19
CA PRO A 348 23.31 19.40 13.46
C PRO A 348 24.26 18.28 13.04
N ASP A 349 24.25 17.14 13.75
CA ASP A 349 25.11 15.99 13.46
C ASP A 349 24.51 15.02 12.43
N ALA A 350 23.28 15.24 11.96
CA ALA A 350 22.70 14.50 10.86
C ALA A 350 23.25 15.01 9.52
N ASP A 351 23.49 14.08 8.57
CA ASP A 351 24.00 14.41 7.23
C ASP A 351 23.01 15.26 6.43
N TRP A 352 21.73 14.91 6.48
CA TRP A 352 20.64 15.70 5.92
C TRP A 352 19.70 16.17 7.03
N ARG A 353 19.32 17.44 7.03
CA ARG A 353 18.42 17.98 8.05
C ARG A 353 17.40 18.93 7.47
N ALA A 354 16.22 18.97 8.05
CA ALA A 354 15.21 19.96 7.73
C ALA A 354 15.46 21.27 8.49
N ARG A 355 15.22 22.39 7.84
CA ARG A 355 15.23 23.75 8.40
C ARG A 355 14.07 24.55 7.83
N ASP A 356 13.64 25.58 8.53
CA ASP A 356 12.59 26.49 8.10
C ASP A 356 11.30 25.73 7.71
N VAL A 357 10.85 24.82 8.59
CA VAL A 357 9.70 23.95 8.36
C VAL A 357 8.42 24.74 8.52
N GLU A 358 7.63 24.85 7.46
CA GLU A 358 6.29 25.45 7.47
C GLU A 358 5.24 24.34 7.24
N VAL A 359 4.38 24.12 8.25
CA VAL A 359 3.32 23.10 8.21
C VAL A 359 2.00 23.74 7.81
N GLY A 360 1.41 23.28 6.72
CA GLY A 360 0.11 23.73 6.23
C GLY A 360 -0.91 22.58 6.10
N PRO A 361 -2.18 22.94 5.83
CA PRO A 361 -3.28 21.95 5.71
C PRO A 361 -3.17 21.03 4.49
N LEU A 362 -2.40 21.45 3.48
CA LEU A 362 -2.21 20.68 2.24
C LEU A 362 -0.86 20.00 2.15
N GLY A 363 0.04 20.27 3.09
CA GLY A 363 1.40 19.77 3.09
C GLY A 363 2.33 20.68 3.87
N SER A 364 3.61 20.36 3.86
CA SER A 364 4.66 21.16 4.50
C SER A 364 5.73 21.52 3.49
N THR A 365 6.35 22.69 3.69
CA THR A 365 7.57 23.09 2.97
C THR A 365 8.74 23.17 3.96
N PHE A 366 9.93 22.91 3.50
CA PHE A 366 11.14 22.98 4.32
C PHE A 366 12.39 23.12 3.45
N THR A 367 13.47 23.62 4.02
CA THR A 367 14.78 23.60 3.41
C THR A 367 15.53 22.34 3.84
N ALA A 368 15.84 21.44 2.91
CA ALA A 368 16.72 20.30 3.15
C ALA A 368 18.18 20.78 3.04
N VAL A 369 18.95 20.61 4.12
CA VAL A 369 20.36 21.00 4.19
C VAL A 369 21.22 19.75 4.20
N GLY A 370 22.04 19.56 3.19
CA GLY A 370 22.95 18.42 3.03
C GLY A 370 24.32 18.60 3.68
N PRO A 371 25.19 17.57 3.63
CA PRO A 371 26.47 17.54 4.32
C PRO A 371 27.44 18.64 3.86
N ASP A 372 27.39 19.09 2.60
CA ASP A 372 28.24 20.15 2.05
C ASP A 372 27.66 21.56 2.27
N GLY A 373 26.62 21.69 3.10
CA GLY A 373 25.87 22.92 3.25
C GLY A 373 24.99 23.25 2.05
N ARG A 374 24.82 22.35 1.10
CA ARG A 374 23.89 22.48 -0.03
C ARG A 374 22.45 22.55 0.49
N GLU A 375 21.74 23.56 0.07
CA GLU A 375 20.34 23.78 0.44
C GLU A 375 19.42 23.50 -0.73
N VAL A 376 18.34 22.78 -0.48
CA VAL A 376 17.31 22.46 -1.46
C VAL A 376 15.94 22.72 -0.84
N LEU A 377 15.13 23.55 -1.49
CA LEU A 377 13.73 23.72 -1.09
C LEU A 377 12.96 22.46 -1.44
N ALA A 378 12.34 21.88 -0.44
CA ALA A 378 11.58 20.63 -0.56
C ALA A 378 10.16 20.79 -0.01
N ALA A 379 9.27 19.93 -0.46
CA ALA A 379 7.89 19.86 0.01
C ALA A 379 7.52 18.43 0.38
N ALA A 380 6.73 18.28 1.45
CA ALA A 380 5.99 17.08 1.77
C ALA A 380 4.52 17.34 1.39
N PRO A 381 4.00 16.79 0.27
CA PRO A 381 2.66 17.11 -0.24
C PRO A 381 1.54 16.38 0.52
N LEU A 382 1.74 16.15 1.82
CA LEU A 382 0.81 15.54 2.74
C LEU A 382 0.81 16.32 4.05
N ALA A 383 -0.37 16.52 4.64
CA ALA A 383 -0.50 17.18 5.93
C ALA A 383 0.24 16.42 7.04
N GLY A 384 0.65 17.15 8.08
CA GLY A 384 1.26 16.58 9.27
C GLY A 384 2.79 16.64 9.31
N PRO A 385 3.36 17.03 10.46
CA PRO A 385 4.80 17.26 10.61
C PRO A 385 5.64 16.00 10.41
N PHE A 386 5.12 14.81 10.71
CA PHE A 386 5.80 13.53 10.46
C PHE A 386 6.04 13.26 8.96
N ASN A 387 5.30 13.93 8.07
CA ASN A 387 5.54 13.80 6.63
C ASN A 387 6.76 14.59 6.15
N VAL A 388 7.25 15.54 6.96
CA VAL A 388 8.56 16.16 6.71
C VAL A 388 9.67 15.11 6.86
N ALA A 389 9.60 14.27 7.91
CA ALA A 389 10.54 13.16 8.09
C ALA A 389 10.45 12.14 6.93
N ASN A 390 9.23 11.76 6.50
CA ASN A 390 9.04 10.87 5.37
C ASN A 390 9.60 11.46 4.06
N ALA A 391 9.40 12.76 3.81
CA ALA A 391 9.91 13.44 2.62
C ALA A 391 11.43 13.59 2.64
N LEU A 392 12.00 13.92 3.80
CA LEU A 392 13.45 14.01 3.96
C LEU A 392 14.12 12.64 3.85
N ALA A 393 13.51 11.59 4.41
CA ALA A 393 13.95 10.20 4.22
C ALA A 393 13.98 9.81 2.74
N ALA A 394 12.90 10.13 2.01
CA ALA A 394 12.80 9.88 0.57
C ALA A 394 13.87 10.65 -0.21
N LEU A 395 14.05 11.95 0.07
CA LEU A 395 15.07 12.78 -0.56
C LEU A 395 16.46 12.21 -0.30
N THR A 396 16.77 11.88 0.96
CA THR A 396 18.08 11.31 1.33
C THR A 396 18.34 9.99 0.62
N ALA A 397 17.33 9.10 0.56
CA ALA A 397 17.46 7.82 -0.14
C ALA A 397 17.71 7.98 -1.64
N LEU A 398 17.02 8.90 -2.29
CA LEU A 398 17.20 9.23 -3.69
C LEU A 398 18.62 9.79 -3.97
N VAL A 399 19.10 10.66 -3.08
CA VAL A 399 20.46 11.23 -3.22
C VAL A 399 21.53 10.16 -3.02
N VAL A 400 21.37 9.26 -2.04
CA VAL A 400 22.27 8.11 -1.84
C VAL A 400 22.24 7.19 -3.06
N ALA A 401 21.09 7.05 -3.71
CA ALA A 401 20.92 6.31 -4.97
C ALA A 401 21.50 7.04 -6.20
N GLY A 402 22.05 8.25 -6.04
CA GLY A 402 22.72 9.01 -7.11
C GLY A 402 21.84 10.01 -7.86
N ILE A 403 20.61 10.27 -7.40
CA ILE A 403 19.70 11.26 -7.99
C ILE A 403 20.06 12.67 -7.50
N ASP A 404 20.00 13.67 -8.39
CA ASP A 404 20.24 15.07 -8.00
C ASP A 404 19.22 15.52 -6.95
N PRO A 405 19.65 16.15 -5.84
CA PRO A 405 18.76 16.58 -4.76
C PRO A 405 17.61 17.49 -5.20
N SER A 406 17.81 18.35 -6.20
CA SER A 406 16.76 19.23 -6.72
C SER A 406 15.73 18.45 -7.53
N THR A 407 16.17 17.45 -8.29
CA THR A 407 15.28 16.52 -9.01
C THR A 407 14.48 15.65 -8.03
N ALA A 408 15.13 15.13 -7.01
CA ALA A 408 14.47 14.38 -5.94
C ALA A 408 13.38 15.22 -5.26
N ALA A 409 13.71 16.47 -4.85
CA ALA A 409 12.76 17.38 -4.20
C ALA A 409 11.58 17.74 -5.13
N GLU A 410 11.85 18.02 -6.41
CA GLU A 410 10.80 18.29 -7.40
C GLU A 410 9.86 17.10 -7.55
N GLY A 411 10.39 15.89 -7.72
CA GLY A 411 9.59 14.68 -7.88
C GLY A 411 8.74 14.35 -6.64
N ILE A 412 9.33 14.48 -5.44
CA ILE A 412 8.62 14.32 -4.18
C ILE A 412 7.45 15.30 -4.09
N GLY A 413 7.68 16.57 -4.43
CA GLY A 413 6.67 17.64 -4.38
C GLY A 413 5.50 17.45 -5.36
N THR A 414 5.66 16.63 -6.40
CA THR A 414 4.60 16.36 -7.40
C THR A 414 3.69 15.18 -7.03
N VAL A 415 3.98 14.44 -5.96
CA VAL A 415 3.15 13.30 -5.53
C VAL A 415 1.76 13.80 -5.14
N PRO A 416 0.67 13.32 -5.80
CA PRO A 416 -0.68 13.86 -5.59
C PRO A 416 -1.31 13.45 -4.26
N GLY A 417 -0.60 12.67 -3.45
CA GLY A 417 -1.04 12.07 -2.21
C GLY A 417 -0.80 10.58 -2.19
N VAL A 418 -1.07 9.96 -1.04
CA VAL A 418 -0.92 8.52 -0.82
C VAL A 418 -2.28 7.96 -0.41
N PRO A 419 -2.82 6.96 -1.11
CA PRO A 419 -4.13 6.42 -0.79
C PRO A 419 -4.22 5.97 0.67
N GLY A 420 -5.23 6.50 1.38
CA GLY A 420 -5.45 6.19 2.79
C GLY A 420 -4.38 6.69 3.77
N ARG A 421 -3.57 7.68 3.41
CA ARG A 421 -2.58 8.34 4.28
C ARG A 421 -2.82 9.84 4.28
N LEU A 422 -3.54 10.34 5.28
CA LEU A 422 -4.03 11.71 5.31
C LEU A 422 -4.59 12.15 3.95
N GLN A 423 -5.29 11.22 3.29
CA GLN A 423 -5.84 11.43 1.97
C GLN A 423 -7.00 12.41 2.03
N ARG A 424 -6.84 13.54 1.35
CA ARG A 424 -7.90 14.55 1.23
C ARG A 424 -9.01 14.06 0.29
N VAL A 425 -10.26 14.31 0.69
CA VAL A 425 -11.46 14.11 -0.13
C VAL A 425 -12.08 15.47 -0.41
N ASP A 426 -12.15 15.85 -1.68
CA ASP A 426 -12.69 17.13 -2.13
C ASP A 426 -13.92 16.88 -3.01
N ALA A 427 -15.07 17.38 -2.57
CA ALA A 427 -16.32 17.35 -3.29
C ALA A 427 -16.99 18.76 -3.36
N GLY A 428 -16.18 19.82 -3.16
CA GLY A 428 -16.61 21.22 -3.21
C GLY A 428 -17.10 21.77 -1.86
N GLN A 429 -16.81 21.11 -0.74
CA GLN A 429 -17.15 21.56 0.61
C GLN A 429 -16.17 22.64 1.12
N ASP A 430 -16.61 23.40 2.13
CA ASP A 430 -15.87 24.48 2.79
C ASP A 430 -15.18 24.05 4.11
N TYR A 431 -14.96 22.75 4.29
CA TYR A 431 -14.27 22.13 5.41
C TYR A 431 -13.28 21.04 4.90
N LEU A 432 -12.31 20.66 5.72
CA LEU A 432 -11.40 19.58 5.36
C LEU A 432 -12.10 18.22 5.56
N ALA A 433 -11.91 17.30 4.61
CA ALA A 433 -12.35 15.92 4.72
C ALA A 433 -11.16 15.01 4.40
N ILE A 434 -10.82 14.12 5.34
CA ILE A 434 -9.57 13.37 5.32
C ILE A 434 -9.85 11.90 5.66
N VAL A 435 -9.20 10.98 4.94
CA VAL A 435 -9.18 9.54 5.23
C VAL A 435 -7.77 9.11 5.59
N ASP A 436 -7.61 8.35 6.69
CA ASP A 436 -6.30 7.84 7.12
C ASP A 436 -6.38 6.40 7.66
N TYR A 437 -5.27 5.69 7.54
CA TYR A 437 -5.13 4.29 7.97
C TYR A 437 -4.78 4.13 9.45
N ALA A 438 -4.65 5.18 10.23
CA ALA A 438 -4.31 5.12 11.65
C ALA A 438 -5.28 4.20 12.41
N HIS A 439 -4.76 3.11 12.93
CA HIS A 439 -5.51 2.02 13.57
C HIS A 439 -4.82 1.51 14.86
N LYS A 440 -3.99 2.36 15.47
CA LYS A 440 -3.29 2.18 16.75
C LYS A 440 -3.40 3.44 17.58
N PRO A 441 -3.33 3.37 18.92
CA PRO A 441 -3.43 4.55 19.79
C PRO A 441 -2.48 5.67 19.36
N ASP A 442 -1.17 5.39 19.29
CA ASP A 442 -0.14 6.40 18.97
C ASP A 442 -0.33 7.02 17.56
N ALA A 443 -0.71 6.20 16.59
CA ALA A 443 -0.97 6.69 15.23
C ALA A 443 -2.24 7.55 15.19
N VAL A 444 -3.30 7.16 15.88
CA VAL A 444 -4.53 7.94 16.02
C VAL A 444 -4.24 9.29 16.68
N GLU A 445 -3.47 9.29 17.77
CA GLU A 445 -3.04 10.52 18.45
C GLU A 445 -2.22 11.41 17.53
N SER A 446 -1.23 10.85 16.85
CA SER A 446 -0.34 11.59 15.93
C SER A 446 -1.12 12.26 14.80
N VAL A 447 -2.07 11.54 14.19
CA VAL A 447 -2.93 12.08 13.12
C VAL A 447 -3.86 13.15 13.66
N LEU A 448 -4.51 12.94 14.81
CA LEU A 448 -5.40 13.93 15.43
C LEU A 448 -4.63 15.21 15.82
N TYR A 449 -3.42 15.10 16.39
CA TYR A 449 -2.58 16.27 16.66
C TYR A 449 -2.18 17.01 15.39
N ALA A 450 -1.83 16.27 14.32
CA ALA A 450 -1.48 16.87 13.04
C ALA A 450 -2.66 17.62 12.42
N VAL A 451 -3.84 17.00 12.41
CA VAL A 451 -5.08 17.59 11.90
C VAL A 451 -5.49 18.80 12.72
N ARG A 452 -5.40 18.74 14.05
CA ARG A 452 -5.74 19.86 14.95
C ARG A 452 -4.90 21.10 14.68
N LYS A 453 -3.62 20.96 14.33
CA LYS A 453 -2.74 22.11 14.00
C LYS A 453 -3.19 22.89 12.77
N VAL A 454 -3.94 22.27 11.87
CA VAL A 454 -4.36 22.85 10.59
C VAL A 454 -5.87 23.09 10.50
N THR A 455 -6.62 22.73 11.55
CA THR A 455 -8.08 22.92 11.65
C THR A 455 -8.37 24.20 12.44
N GLU A 456 -9.09 25.14 11.83
CA GLU A 456 -9.54 26.37 12.49
C GLU A 456 -10.74 26.13 13.39
N GLY A 457 -11.64 25.22 12.98
CA GLY A 457 -12.87 24.88 13.67
C GLY A 457 -12.81 23.57 14.47
N ALA A 458 -13.91 22.82 14.44
CA ALA A 458 -14.06 21.55 15.14
C ALA A 458 -13.49 20.37 14.34
N VAL A 459 -13.02 19.33 15.04
CA VAL A 459 -12.61 18.04 14.47
C VAL A 459 -13.69 16.99 14.76
N HIS A 460 -14.30 16.46 13.71
CA HIS A 460 -15.28 15.37 13.75
C HIS A 460 -14.61 14.08 13.27
N ALA A 461 -14.24 13.19 14.19
CA ALA A 461 -13.45 12.00 13.87
C ALA A 461 -14.29 10.72 13.98
N VAL A 462 -14.13 9.83 13.00
CA VAL A 462 -14.77 8.53 12.90
C VAL A 462 -13.70 7.44 13.01
N LEU A 463 -13.89 6.46 13.90
CA LEU A 463 -12.91 5.40 14.12
C LEU A 463 -13.57 4.08 14.50
N GLY A 464 -13.09 2.97 13.94
CA GLY A 464 -13.43 1.62 14.32
C GLY A 464 -12.20 0.78 14.70
N CYS A 465 -12.42 -0.39 15.29
CA CYS A 465 -11.39 -1.38 15.52
C CYS A 465 -11.72 -2.71 14.85
N GLY A 466 -10.68 -3.40 14.35
CA GLY A 466 -10.83 -4.74 13.79
C GLY A 466 -11.06 -5.82 14.84
N GLY A 467 -11.87 -6.82 14.50
CA GLY A 467 -11.98 -8.07 15.20
C GLY A 467 -10.85 -9.05 14.81
N ASP A 468 -10.68 -10.15 15.61
CA ASP A 468 -9.64 -11.16 15.43
C ASP A 468 -8.22 -10.54 15.34
N ARG A 469 -8.01 -9.46 16.10
CA ARG A 469 -6.78 -8.69 16.23
C ARG A 469 -6.58 -8.33 17.70
N ASP A 470 -5.41 -7.74 18.03
CA ASP A 470 -5.11 -7.30 19.39
C ASP A 470 -6.26 -6.48 20.01
N PRO A 471 -6.95 -7.00 21.05
CA PRO A 471 -8.05 -6.30 21.72
C PRO A 471 -7.56 -5.23 22.70
N HIS A 472 -6.28 -5.29 23.15
CA HIS A 472 -5.75 -4.41 24.19
C HIS A 472 -5.62 -2.97 23.72
N LYS A 473 -5.47 -2.73 22.42
CA LYS A 473 -5.39 -1.38 21.83
C LYS A 473 -6.74 -0.65 21.80
N ARG A 474 -7.87 -1.35 21.84
CA ARG A 474 -9.23 -0.79 21.64
C ARG A 474 -9.58 0.32 22.64
N PRO A 475 -9.36 0.16 23.97
CA PRO A 475 -9.62 1.23 24.93
C PRO A 475 -8.76 2.47 24.64
N GLY A 476 -7.46 2.29 24.38
CA GLY A 476 -6.55 3.40 24.06
C GLY A 476 -6.98 4.18 22.82
N MET A 477 -7.43 3.49 21.76
CA MET A 477 -7.96 4.13 20.56
C MET A 477 -9.23 4.93 20.84
N GLY A 478 -10.15 4.38 21.63
CA GLY A 478 -11.36 5.08 22.06
C GLY A 478 -11.06 6.34 22.89
N ALA A 479 -10.11 6.23 23.83
CA ALA A 479 -9.65 7.34 24.65
C ALA A 479 -8.97 8.45 23.83
N ALA A 480 -8.07 8.08 22.92
CA ALA A 480 -7.39 9.03 22.03
C ALA A 480 -8.40 9.81 21.17
N LEU A 481 -9.36 9.11 20.54
CA LEU A 481 -10.39 9.74 19.73
C LEU A 481 -11.23 10.72 20.57
N ALA A 482 -11.70 10.28 21.75
CA ALA A 482 -12.55 11.09 22.62
C ALA A 482 -11.84 12.32 23.18
N ARG A 483 -10.54 12.24 23.47
CA ARG A 483 -9.75 13.35 24.02
C ARG A 483 -9.40 14.40 22.96
N LEU A 484 -9.10 13.98 21.73
CA LEU A 484 -8.45 14.83 20.73
C LEU A 484 -9.40 15.31 19.62
N SER A 485 -10.70 14.90 19.66
CA SER A 485 -11.72 15.39 18.73
C SER A 485 -12.89 16.04 19.44
N ASP A 486 -13.55 17.00 18.78
CA ASP A 486 -14.76 17.64 19.29
C ASP A 486 -15.98 16.73 19.18
N THR A 487 -15.98 15.87 18.16
CA THR A 487 -16.93 14.77 18.02
C THR A 487 -16.19 13.49 17.69
N ALA A 488 -16.28 12.50 18.57
CA ALA A 488 -15.74 11.16 18.43
C ALA A 488 -16.87 10.20 18.03
N VAL A 489 -16.88 9.68 16.81
CA VAL A 489 -17.84 8.68 16.35
C VAL A 489 -17.18 7.31 16.35
N LEU A 490 -17.56 6.46 17.29
CA LEU A 490 -17.12 5.08 17.37
C LEU A 490 -17.97 4.20 16.46
N THR A 491 -17.35 3.42 15.58
CA THR A 491 -18.04 2.63 14.56
C THR A 491 -17.37 1.28 14.29
N SER A 492 -17.98 0.44 13.45
CA SER A 492 -17.34 -0.80 12.98
C SER A 492 -16.22 -0.53 11.98
N ASP A 493 -15.20 -1.36 12.06
CA ASP A 493 -14.13 -1.49 11.05
C ASP A 493 -14.33 -2.80 10.27
N ASN A 494 -13.52 -3.82 10.51
CA ASN A 494 -13.68 -5.20 10.06
C ASN A 494 -13.94 -6.08 11.30
N PRO A 495 -15.18 -6.29 11.75
CA PRO A 495 -15.45 -7.10 12.95
C PRO A 495 -15.05 -8.56 12.79
N ARG A 496 -14.94 -9.08 11.57
CA ARG A 496 -14.61 -10.47 11.25
C ARG A 496 -15.51 -11.44 11.99
N SER A 497 -14.95 -12.35 12.81
CA SER A 497 -15.75 -13.33 13.57
C SER A 497 -16.30 -12.78 14.91
N GLU A 498 -15.83 -11.61 15.36
CA GLU A 498 -16.27 -11.00 16.63
C GLU A 498 -17.60 -10.23 16.48
N ASP A 499 -18.35 -10.14 17.56
CA ASP A 499 -19.53 -9.26 17.66
C ASP A 499 -19.08 -7.78 17.58
N PRO A 500 -19.56 -7.01 16.58
CA PRO A 500 -19.20 -5.61 16.44
C PRO A 500 -19.56 -4.76 17.66
N LEU A 501 -20.67 -5.06 18.33
CA LEU A 501 -21.07 -4.31 19.52
C LEU A 501 -20.14 -4.59 20.71
N ALA A 502 -19.55 -5.76 20.83
CA ALA A 502 -18.55 -6.07 21.86
C ALA A 502 -17.25 -5.28 21.63
N ILE A 503 -16.84 -5.12 20.37
CA ILE A 503 -15.69 -4.28 19.98
C ILE A 503 -15.97 -2.83 20.36
N LEU A 504 -17.13 -2.29 19.97
CA LEU A 504 -17.54 -0.91 20.25
C LEU A 504 -17.64 -0.64 21.74
N ALA A 505 -18.18 -1.56 22.54
CA ALA A 505 -18.25 -1.44 24.00
C ALA A 505 -16.86 -1.30 24.62
N THR A 506 -15.86 -2.01 24.08
CA THR A 506 -14.48 -1.93 24.57
C THR A 506 -13.85 -0.57 24.24
N MET A 507 -14.09 -0.02 23.06
CA MET A 507 -13.66 1.32 22.67
C MET A 507 -14.36 2.40 23.51
N LEU A 508 -15.68 2.26 23.71
CA LEU A 508 -16.49 3.18 24.51
C LEU A 508 -16.02 3.23 25.98
N ARG A 509 -15.59 2.09 26.54
CA ARG A 509 -14.99 2.05 27.89
C ARG A 509 -13.80 2.99 27.97
N GLY A 510 -12.83 2.90 27.04
CA GLY A 510 -11.69 3.81 27.02
C GLY A 510 -12.07 5.27 26.83
N ALA A 511 -13.01 5.55 25.94
CA ALA A 511 -13.54 6.90 25.76
C ALA A 511 -14.21 7.46 27.05
N SER A 512 -14.88 6.59 27.83
CA SER A 512 -15.54 6.95 29.09
C SER A 512 -14.57 7.23 30.23
N GLU A 513 -13.38 6.68 30.18
CA GLU A 513 -12.31 6.91 31.17
C GLU A 513 -11.67 8.30 31.01
N VAL A 514 -11.86 8.97 29.86
CA VAL A 514 -11.42 10.36 29.65
C VAL A 514 -12.31 11.29 30.46
N PRO A 515 -11.74 12.19 31.28
CA PRO A 515 -12.53 13.16 32.07
C PRO A 515 -13.48 13.98 31.19
N ALA A 516 -14.68 14.26 31.68
CA ALA A 516 -15.72 14.94 30.91
C ALA A 516 -15.30 16.34 30.39
N TYR A 517 -14.40 17.01 31.10
CA TYR A 517 -13.88 18.34 30.70
C TYR A 517 -12.76 18.28 29.65
N GLU A 518 -12.20 17.08 29.39
CA GLU A 518 -11.22 16.82 28.33
C GLU A 518 -11.82 16.10 27.12
N ARG A 519 -13.06 15.66 27.25
CA ARG A 519 -13.69 14.75 26.30
C ARG A 519 -14.68 15.49 25.41
N GLY A 520 -14.52 15.31 24.09
CA GLY A 520 -15.52 15.73 23.13
C GLY A 520 -16.83 14.92 23.20
N THR A 521 -17.78 15.23 22.34
CA THR A 521 -19.03 14.48 22.21
C THR A 521 -18.76 13.09 21.64
N VAL A 522 -19.09 12.04 22.38
CA VAL A 522 -18.92 10.65 21.93
C VAL A 522 -20.25 10.13 21.38
N LEU A 523 -20.21 9.62 20.15
CA LEU A 523 -21.33 8.98 19.45
C LEU A 523 -20.98 7.52 19.18
N LEU A 524 -21.99 6.66 19.23
CA LEU A 524 -21.88 5.26 18.89
C LEU A 524 -22.78 4.97 17.69
N GLU A 525 -22.20 4.52 16.59
CA GLU A 525 -22.94 4.16 15.37
C GLU A 525 -22.26 2.93 14.74
N GLU A 526 -22.95 1.80 14.76
CA GLU A 526 -22.39 0.54 14.26
C GLU A 526 -22.15 0.58 12.74
N ASP A 527 -23.14 1.12 11.98
CA ASP A 527 -23.01 1.26 10.52
C ASP A 527 -21.99 2.34 10.18
N ARG A 528 -20.86 1.92 9.59
CA ARG A 528 -19.75 2.83 9.28
C ARG A 528 -20.15 3.93 8.30
N ALA A 529 -21.00 3.64 7.33
CA ALA A 529 -21.47 4.68 6.40
C ALA A 529 -22.37 5.69 7.09
N ALA A 530 -23.23 5.26 8.02
CA ALA A 530 -24.04 6.15 8.86
C ALA A 530 -23.16 6.99 9.79
N ALA A 531 -22.10 6.41 10.36
CA ALA A 531 -21.13 7.12 11.19
C ALA A 531 -20.43 8.24 10.42
N ILE A 532 -19.99 7.98 9.19
CA ILE A 532 -19.38 8.97 8.29
C ILE A 532 -20.39 10.08 7.97
N ARG A 533 -21.64 9.75 7.62
CA ARG A 533 -22.71 10.73 7.40
C ARG A 533 -22.98 11.57 8.64
N ALA A 534 -22.97 10.98 9.83
CA ALA A 534 -23.17 11.69 11.08
C ALA A 534 -22.06 12.72 11.38
N ALA A 535 -20.82 12.40 11.06
CA ALA A 535 -19.68 13.32 11.15
C ALA A 535 -19.80 14.44 10.11
N VAL A 536 -20.04 14.11 8.85
CA VAL A 536 -20.27 15.06 7.75
C VAL A 536 -21.43 16.01 8.09
N GLY A 537 -22.54 15.50 8.63
CA GLY A 537 -23.71 16.30 9.01
C GLY A 537 -23.44 17.39 10.07
N ARG A 538 -22.35 17.28 10.83
CA ARG A 538 -21.95 18.24 11.88
C ARG A 538 -20.96 19.30 11.40
N ALA A 539 -20.20 19.00 10.36
CA ALA A 539 -19.11 19.86 9.92
C ALA A 539 -19.63 21.22 9.38
N GLY A 540 -19.01 22.30 9.80
CA GLY A 540 -19.19 23.66 9.28
C GLY A 540 -17.95 24.18 8.58
N PRO A 541 -17.98 25.41 8.06
CA PRO A 541 -16.81 26.04 7.46
C PRO A 541 -15.62 26.06 8.43
N GLY A 542 -14.43 25.67 7.94
CA GLY A 542 -13.21 25.60 8.74
C GLY A 542 -13.06 24.37 9.64
N ASP A 543 -14.07 23.49 9.71
CA ASP A 543 -14.00 22.23 10.44
C ASP A 543 -13.17 21.18 9.68
N THR A 544 -12.93 20.04 10.34
CA THR A 544 -12.36 18.85 9.71
C THR A 544 -13.19 17.60 10.01
N VAL A 545 -13.54 16.85 8.98
CA VAL A 545 -14.04 15.47 9.08
C VAL A 545 -12.89 14.52 8.84
N LEU A 546 -12.60 13.65 9.82
CA LEU A 546 -11.49 12.70 9.79
C LEU A 546 -12.02 11.28 9.93
N VAL A 547 -11.80 10.44 8.93
CA VAL A 547 -12.19 9.02 8.92
C VAL A 547 -10.94 8.17 9.06
N LEU A 548 -10.88 7.37 10.14
CA LEU A 548 -9.72 6.60 10.56
C LEU A 548 -9.96 5.09 10.55
N GLY A 549 -8.88 4.33 10.40
CA GLY A 549 -8.83 2.87 10.55
C GLY A 549 -8.61 2.11 9.26
N LYS A 550 -9.49 2.26 8.26
CA LYS A 550 -9.45 1.51 6.99
C LYS A 550 -8.53 2.11 5.94
N GLY A 551 -8.42 3.43 5.89
CA GLY A 551 -7.54 4.10 4.92
C GLY A 551 -7.84 3.69 3.47
N HIS A 552 -6.95 2.90 2.86
CA HIS A 552 -7.03 2.42 1.46
C HIS A 552 -7.82 1.11 1.29
N GLU A 553 -8.30 0.49 2.36
CA GLU A 553 -9.04 -0.78 2.29
C GLU A 553 -10.36 -0.62 1.54
N GLN A 554 -10.63 -1.52 0.58
CA GLN A 554 -11.82 -1.50 -0.27
C GLN A 554 -12.85 -2.56 0.10
N GLY A 555 -12.86 -3.01 1.35
CA GLY A 555 -13.78 -4.01 1.83
C GLY A 555 -14.05 -3.92 3.32
N GLN A 556 -15.18 -4.47 3.76
CA GLN A 556 -15.51 -4.67 5.17
C GLN A 556 -15.85 -6.14 5.40
N ASP A 557 -15.07 -6.82 6.26
CA ASP A 557 -15.26 -8.22 6.61
C ASP A 557 -16.17 -8.32 7.84
N ILE A 558 -17.35 -8.92 7.63
CA ILE A 558 -18.35 -9.16 8.67
C ILE A 558 -18.70 -10.64 8.62
N ALA A 559 -18.39 -11.37 9.67
CA ALA A 559 -18.64 -12.82 9.81
C ALA A 559 -18.10 -13.65 8.63
N GLY A 560 -16.89 -13.29 8.13
CA GLY A 560 -16.24 -13.97 7.01
C GLY A 560 -16.78 -13.58 5.63
N VAL A 561 -17.71 -12.64 5.54
CA VAL A 561 -18.24 -12.10 4.30
C VAL A 561 -17.63 -10.71 4.05
N VAL A 562 -16.78 -10.61 3.04
CA VAL A 562 -16.21 -9.32 2.64
C VAL A 562 -17.18 -8.60 1.71
N ARG A 563 -17.67 -7.44 2.17
CA ARG A 563 -18.52 -6.55 1.38
C ARG A 563 -17.69 -5.40 0.84
N PRO A 564 -17.93 -4.91 -0.40
CA PRO A 564 -17.29 -3.71 -0.90
C PRO A 564 -17.55 -2.53 0.02
N PHE A 565 -16.48 -1.84 0.44
CA PHE A 565 -16.56 -0.64 1.26
C PHE A 565 -15.28 0.17 1.10
N ASP A 566 -15.39 1.45 0.77
CA ASP A 566 -14.29 2.37 0.57
C ASP A 566 -14.59 3.68 1.31
N ASP A 567 -13.78 4.02 2.31
CA ASP A 567 -13.97 5.22 3.13
C ASP A 567 -13.96 6.50 2.30
N VAL A 568 -13.11 6.57 1.28
CA VAL A 568 -12.98 7.75 0.41
C VAL A 568 -14.27 7.96 -0.38
N GLN A 569 -14.79 6.89 -0.98
CA GLN A 569 -16.02 6.95 -1.76
C GLN A 569 -17.22 7.29 -0.89
N VAL A 570 -17.35 6.64 0.28
CA VAL A 570 -18.45 6.88 1.22
C VAL A 570 -18.42 8.31 1.75
N LEU A 571 -17.23 8.83 2.09
CA LEU A 571 -17.06 10.20 2.55
C LEU A 571 -17.41 11.21 1.45
N HIS A 572 -16.93 10.99 0.23
CA HIS A 572 -17.26 11.81 -0.93
C HIS A 572 -18.77 11.87 -1.18
N ASP A 573 -19.44 10.71 -1.15
CA ASP A 573 -20.89 10.62 -1.40
C ASP A 573 -21.69 11.28 -0.27
N ALA A 574 -21.24 11.14 0.99
CA ALA A 574 -21.85 11.81 2.13
C ALA A 574 -21.78 13.34 2.02
N ILE A 575 -20.63 13.88 1.59
CA ILE A 575 -20.43 15.31 1.36
C ILE A 575 -21.39 15.81 0.26
N ARG A 576 -21.46 15.11 -0.86
CA ARG A 576 -22.35 15.47 -1.97
C ARG A 576 -23.82 15.40 -1.61
N ALA A 577 -24.24 14.38 -0.86
CA ALA A 577 -25.61 14.24 -0.40
C ALA A 577 -26.01 15.42 0.50
N ARG A 578 -25.15 15.80 1.45
CA ARG A 578 -25.38 16.95 2.31
C ARG A 578 -25.49 18.27 1.52
N ALA A 579 -24.59 18.49 0.56
CA ALA A 579 -24.63 19.68 -0.28
C ALA A 579 -25.96 19.77 -1.08
N ALA A 580 -26.45 18.64 -1.59
CA ALA A 580 -27.73 18.56 -2.29
C ALA A 580 -28.91 18.87 -1.35
N GLU A 581 -28.91 18.36 -0.11
CA GLU A 581 -29.93 18.65 0.90
C GLU A 581 -29.95 20.13 1.29
N GLN A 582 -28.78 20.75 1.47
CA GLN A 582 -28.64 22.16 1.77
C GLN A 582 -29.14 23.05 0.61
N ALA A 583 -28.81 22.68 -0.64
CA ALA A 583 -29.28 23.37 -1.83
C ALA A 583 -30.81 23.27 -1.99
N ALA A 584 -31.40 22.11 -1.65
CA ALA A 584 -32.87 21.92 -1.67
C ALA A 584 -33.60 22.67 -0.54
N ALA A 585 -32.92 22.88 0.60
CA ALA A 585 -33.46 23.61 1.74
C ALA A 585 -33.29 25.14 1.62
N ALA A 586 -32.46 25.63 0.70
CA ALA A 586 -32.25 27.05 0.47
C ALA A 586 -33.53 27.67 -0.08
N PRO A 587 -34.04 28.82 0.49
CA PRO A 587 -35.20 29.50 -0.04
C PRO A 587 -34.95 29.94 -1.49
N ALA A 588 -35.95 29.71 -2.36
CA ALA A 588 -35.87 30.13 -3.76
C ALA A 588 -35.49 31.62 -3.82
N ALA A 589 -34.46 31.93 -4.57
CA ALA A 589 -34.05 33.32 -4.77
C ALA A 589 -35.28 34.13 -5.26
N PRO A 590 -35.54 35.34 -4.74
CA PRO A 590 -36.63 36.16 -5.21
C PRO A 590 -36.48 36.37 -6.71
N PRO A 591 -37.59 36.31 -7.49
CA PRO A 591 -37.52 36.50 -8.93
C PRO A 591 -36.84 37.84 -9.23
N SER A 592 -35.85 37.81 -10.09
CA SER A 592 -35.18 39.02 -10.59
C SER A 592 -36.24 39.99 -11.09
N PRO A 593 -36.18 41.27 -10.72
CA PRO A 593 -37.14 42.25 -11.22
C PRO A 593 -37.09 42.26 -12.74
N SER A 594 -38.25 42.03 -13.37
CA SER A 594 -38.42 42.10 -14.82
C SER A 594 -37.89 43.45 -15.31
N PRO A 595 -37.17 43.52 -16.43
CA PRO A 595 -36.72 44.79 -16.99
C PRO A 595 -37.96 45.62 -17.33
N VAL A 596 -38.09 46.78 -16.67
CA VAL A 596 -39.10 47.79 -16.99
C VAL A 596 -38.87 48.20 -18.44
N SER A 597 -39.83 47.92 -19.30
CA SER A 597 -39.89 48.38 -20.69
C SER A 597 -39.85 49.89 -20.69
N ALA A 598 -38.78 50.50 -21.12
CA ALA A 598 -38.69 51.91 -21.43
C ALA A 598 -39.51 52.15 -22.70
N SER A 599 -40.71 52.69 -22.55
CA SER A 599 -41.49 53.29 -23.63
C SER A 599 -40.92 54.67 -23.99
N ASP A 600 -40.76 54.89 -25.27
CA ASP A 600 -40.18 55.94 -26.07
C ASP A 600 -40.52 57.39 -25.77
N PRO A 601 -39.78 58.33 -26.36
CA PRO A 601 -39.61 59.70 -25.89
C PRO A 601 -40.50 60.71 -26.62
N LEU A 602 -40.84 61.78 -25.98
CA LEU A 602 -41.30 63.00 -26.64
C LEU A 602 -40.41 64.19 -26.34
N SER A 603 -39.76 64.58 -27.38
CA SER A 603 -39.36 65.87 -27.95
C SER A 603 -39.21 67.12 -27.03
N SER A 604 -38.11 67.77 -27.31
CA SER A 604 -37.90 69.23 -27.54
C SER A 604 -37.61 70.13 -26.33
N SER A 605 -36.47 70.69 -26.45
CA SER A 605 -36.07 72.13 -26.45
C SER A 605 -34.87 72.42 -25.52
N SER A 606 -33.78 72.78 -26.22
CA SER A 606 -32.68 73.52 -25.60
C SER A 606 -33.15 74.92 -25.12
N PRO A 607 -32.49 75.58 -24.18
CA PRO A 607 -31.46 76.52 -24.61
C PRO A 607 -30.13 76.52 -23.78
N SER A 608 -29.18 77.13 -24.40
CA SER A 608 -27.78 77.37 -24.13
C SER A 608 -27.50 78.21 -22.88
N VAL A 609 -26.15 78.32 -22.63
CA VAL A 609 -25.41 79.39 -21.89
C VAL A 609 -25.18 79.04 -20.41
N GLU A 610 -24.01 79.08 -19.80
CA GLU A 610 -22.74 79.78 -20.02
C GLU A 610 -21.68 79.20 -19.10
N HIS A 611 -20.43 79.43 -19.44
CA HIS A 611 -19.22 79.19 -18.72
C HIS A 611 -19.18 79.67 -17.26
N HIS A 612 -18.49 78.95 -16.39
CA HIS A 612 -17.44 79.51 -15.56
C HIS A 612 -16.38 78.48 -15.14
N ARG A 613 -15.13 78.74 -15.55
CA ARG A 613 -13.89 78.24 -14.95
C ARG A 613 -13.68 78.89 -13.57
N THR A 614 -13.19 78.17 -12.63
CA THR A 614 -12.14 78.65 -11.72
C THR A 614 -11.33 77.48 -11.19
N ASP A 615 -10.03 77.63 -11.42
CA ASP A 615 -8.89 76.94 -10.77
C ASP A 615 -8.91 77.13 -9.25
N ASN A 616 -8.37 76.17 -8.54
CA ASN A 616 -7.28 76.31 -7.55
C ASN A 616 -7.01 74.95 -6.86
N GLN A 617 -5.92 74.33 -7.13
CA GLN A 617 -4.60 74.26 -6.50
C GLN A 617 -4.55 74.32 -4.97
N LYS A 618 -3.85 73.30 -4.46
CA LYS A 618 -3.02 73.18 -3.25
C LYS A 618 -3.73 72.85 -1.91
N ARG A 619 -3.48 71.70 -1.40
CA ARG A 619 -2.34 71.22 -0.58
C ARG A 619 -2.41 69.73 -0.36
#